data_63fbae9fa94aee25279bc2b02f4a076e
#
_entry.id   63fbae9fa94aee25279bc2b02f4a076e
#
_cell.length_a   1.000
_cell.length_b   1.000
_cell.length_c   1.000
_cell.angle_alpha   90.00
_cell.angle_beta   90.00
_cell.angle_gamma   90.00
#
_symmetry.space_group_name_H-M   'P 1'
#
loop_
_entity.id
_entity.type
_entity.pdbx_description
1 polymer ?
#
loop_
_entity_poly.entity_id
_entity_poly.type
_entity_poly.pdbx_seq_one_letter_code
_entity_poly.pdbx_strand_id
1 'polypeptide(L)'
;MAHTRRTLAVIIASLMLAGCGSDLSILGPTPPEQGIVIFVHADYAGSSQAVNVDVHDLAKTEGPCSGGAEGEAPTWRKCVSSVRVFPGWSATLYRDEDFNGRSITLDADAPNLRNLPGPCDGSFNDCVRSIRVTKKP
;
A
#
# COMPACT_ATOMS: atom_id res chain seq x y z
N MET A 1 13.25 65.21 -56.75
CA MET A 1 14.27 64.34 -56.17
C MET A 1 13.75 63.89 -54.80
N ALA A 2 13.23 62.67 -54.68
CA ALA A 2 12.61 62.15 -53.50
C ALA A 2 13.65 61.35 -52.74
N HIS A 3 13.99 61.78 -51.54
CA HIS A 3 14.78 60.95 -50.57
C HIS A 3 13.87 60.12 -49.76
N THR A 4 13.81 58.86 -50.08
CA THR A 4 13.10 57.85 -49.31
C THR A 4 13.94 57.45 -48.08
N ARG A 5 13.56 57.88 -46.88
CA ARG A 5 14.14 57.43 -45.64
C ARG A 5 13.51 56.05 -45.25
N ARG A 6 14.30 55.06 -45.36
CA ARG A 6 13.95 53.70 -44.83
C ARG A 6 14.12 53.73 -43.34
N THR A 7 13.00 53.66 -42.65
CA THR A 7 12.98 53.41 -41.19
C THR A 7 13.22 51.90 -40.91
N LEU A 8 14.34 51.64 -40.32
CA LEU A 8 14.63 50.30 -39.85
C LEU A 8 13.80 50.03 -38.54
N ALA A 9 12.82 49.18 -38.64
CA ALA A 9 12.12 48.71 -37.45
C ALA A 9 12.98 47.66 -36.77
N VAL A 10 13.51 48.01 -35.62
CA VAL A 10 14.19 47.03 -34.73
C VAL A 10 13.11 46.25 -34.01
N ILE A 11 12.91 45.00 -34.41
CA ILE A 11 12.06 44.05 -33.70
C ILE A 11 12.88 43.51 -32.53
N ILE A 12 12.58 44.01 -31.34
CA ILE A 12 13.09 43.44 -30.11
C ILE A 12 12.28 42.16 -29.85
N ALA A 13 12.85 41.01 -30.20
CA ALA A 13 12.32 39.71 -29.80
C ALA A 13 12.51 39.57 -28.32
N SER A 14 11.47 39.81 -27.53
CA SER A 14 11.43 39.43 -26.12
C SER A 14 11.43 37.91 -26.01
N LEU A 15 12.58 37.37 -25.65
CA LEU A 15 12.72 35.97 -25.27
C LEU A 15 12.02 35.79 -23.94
N MET A 16 10.75 35.37 -23.99
CA MET A 16 10.09 34.82 -22.79
C MET A 16 10.81 33.53 -22.46
N LEU A 17 11.67 33.56 -21.45
CA LEU A 17 12.06 32.33 -20.74
C LEU A 17 10.77 31.81 -20.09
N ALA A 18 10.12 30.88 -20.76
CA ALA A 18 9.18 30.01 -20.13
C ALA A 18 10.00 29.21 -19.09
N GLY A 19 9.91 29.60 -17.83
CA GLY A 19 10.39 28.81 -16.74
C GLY A 19 9.67 27.47 -16.81
N CYS A 20 10.38 26.43 -17.22
CA CYS A 20 9.98 25.07 -16.90
C CYS A 20 9.89 25.01 -15.38
N GLY A 21 8.70 25.23 -14.86
CA GLY A 21 8.36 24.75 -13.54
C GLY A 21 8.60 23.27 -13.58
N SER A 22 9.69 22.84 -12.95
CA SER A 22 9.92 21.44 -12.68
C SER A 22 8.85 21.01 -11.68
N ASP A 23 7.65 20.73 -12.20
CA ASP A 23 6.70 19.91 -11.49
C ASP A 23 7.33 18.54 -11.37
N LEU A 24 8.07 18.37 -10.29
CA LEU A 24 8.55 17.06 -9.81
C LEU A 24 7.38 16.26 -9.23
N SER A 25 6.22 16.37 -9.83
CA SER A 25 5.11 15.46 -9.63
C SER A 25 5.32 14.15 -10.38
N ILE A 26 6.58 13.73 -10.56
CA ILE A 26 6.94 12.33 -10.84
C ILE A 26 7.08 11.60 -9.50
N LEU A 27 6.26 11.95 -8.55
CA LEU A 27 5.97 11.08 -7.46
C LEU A 27 4.89 10.16 -8.01
N GLY A 28 5.30 8.98 -8.42
CA GLY A 28 4.41 7.84 -8.46
C GLY A 28 3.60 7.80 -7.16
N PRO A 29 2.54 7.00 -7.05
CA PRO A 29 1.68 6.99 -5.88
C PRO A 29 2.57 7.00 -4.64
N THR A 30 2.40 8.03 -3.81
CA THR A 30 3.11 8.15 -2.54
C THR A 30 3.07 6.79 -1.88
N PRO A 31 4.22 6.18 -1.55
CA PRO A 31 4.19 4.92 -0.83
C PRO A 31 3.25 5.11 0.35
N PRO A 32 2.35 4.17 0.64
CA PRO A 32 1.41 4.35 1.74
C PRO A 32 2.22 4.76 2.95
N GLU A 33 1.82 5.89 3.55
CA GLU A 33 2.52 6.43 4.69
C GLU A 33 2.44 5.40 5.79
N GLN A 34 3.42 4.46 5.75
CA GLN A 34 3.76 3.65 6.91
C GLN A 34 2.64 2.68 7.33
N GLY A 35 2.95 1.69 8.07
CA GLY A 35 2.08 0.57 8.39
C GLY A 35 2.69 -0.72 7.92
N ILE A 36 1.90 -1.54 7.28
CA ILE A 36 2.30 -2.82 6.72
C ILE A 36 1.76 -3.01 5.31
N VAL A 37 2.28 -3.99 4.60
CA VAL A 37 1.66 -4.52 3.37
C VAL A 37 1.43 -6.01 3.55
N ILE A 38 0.20 -6.44 3.34
CA ILE A 38 -0.19 -7.85 3.33
C ILE A 38 -0.18 -8.40 1.90
N PHE A 39 0.15 -9.69 1.75
CA PHE A 39 0.25 -10.37 0.45
C PHE A 39 -0.47 -11.71 0.48
N VAL A 40 -1.07 -12.08 -0.67
CA VAL A 40 -1.83 -13.33 -0.82
C VAL A 40 -0.94 -14.58 -0.88
N HIS A 41 0.33 -14.43 -1.24
CA HIS A 41 1.29 -15.54 -1.31
C HIS A 41 2.50 -15.30 -0.41
N ALA A 42 3.23 -16.35 -0.10
CA ALA A 42 4.53 -16.26 0.55
C ALA A 42 5.52 -15.43 -0.29
N ASP A 43 6.59 -15.00 0.35
CA ASP A 43 7.69 -14.24 -0.26
C ASP A 43 7.24 -12.94 -0.94
N TYR A 44 6.19 -12.32 -0.38
CA TYR A 44 5.65 -11.04 -0.84
C TYR A 44 5.12 -11.09 -2.28
N ALA A 45 4.62 -12.23 -2.71
CA ALA A 45 4.12 -12.44 -4.05
C ALA A 45 2.59 -12.32 -4.14
N GLY A 46 2.11 -12.12 -5.37
CA GLY A 46 0.69 -12.02 -5.70
C GLY A 46 0.09 -10.65 -5.35
N SER A 47 -1.22 -10.62 -5.22
CA SER A 47 -1.95 -9.40 -4.85
C SER A 47 -1.55 -8.91 -3.47
N SER A 48 -1.50 -7.59 -3.31
CA SER A 48 -1.11 -6.95 -2.05
C SER A 48 -2.04 -5.81 -1.66
N GLN A 49 -2.09 -5.52 -0.37
CA GLN A 49 -2.87 -4.44 0.22
C GLN A 49 -2.05 -3.73 1.29
N ALA A 50 -1.96 -2.41 1.18
CA ALA A 50 -1.40 -1.59 2.25
C ALA A 50 -2.41 -1.45 3.39
N VAL A 51 -1.93 -1.56 4.63
CA VAL A 51 -2.72 -1.43 5.86
C VAL A 51 -1.98 -0.48 6.78
N ASN A 52 -2.53 0.71 6.99
CA ASN A 52 -1.98 1.77 7.84
C ASN A 52 -2.93 2.21 8.96
N VAL A 53 -4.09 1.58 9.04
CA VAL A 53 -5.09 1.73 10.10
C VAL A 53 -5.57 0.35 10.54
N ASP A 54 -6.15 0.27 11.72
CA ASP A 54 -6.72 -0.97 12.24
C ASP A 54 -7.81 -1.50 11.31
N VAL A 55 -7.80 -2.79 11.03
CA VAL A 55 -8.80 -3.50 10.25
C VAL A 55 -9.55 -4.47 11.14
N HIS A 56 -10.79 -4.16 11.46
CA HIS A 56 -11.63 -4.95 12.35
C HIS A 56 -12.08 -6.29 11.74
N ASP A 57 -12.28 -6.32 10.43
CA ASP A 57 -12.71 -7.53 9.72
C ASP A 57 -12.24 -7.53 8.26
N LEU A 58 -11.32 -8.41 7.94
CA LEU A 58 -10.83 -8.59 6.57
C LEU A 58 -11.89 -9.17 5.61
N ALA A 59 -13.01 -9.68 6.11
CA ALA A 59 -14.15 -10.07 5.29
C ALA A 59 -14.91 -8.87 4.71
N LYS A 60 -14.69 -7.67 5.26
CA LYS A 60 -15.25 -6.40 4.77
C LYS A 60 -14.25 -5.59 3.94
N THR A 61 -13.05 -6.12 3.74
CA THR A 61 -12.00 -5.50 2.95
C THR A 61 -11.94 -6.23 1.60
N GLU A 62 -12.22 -5.50 0.52
CA GLU A 62 -12.11 -6.04 -0.83
C GLU A 62 -10.69 -6.61 -1.06
N GLY A 63 -10.61 -7.78 -1.66
CA GLY A 63 -9.35 -8.49 -1.80
C GLY A 63 -9.41 -9.60 -2.84
N PRO A 64 -8.34 -10.39 -2.98
CA PRO A 64 -8.18 -11.34 -4.09
C PRO A 64 -8.83 -12.70 -3.83
N CYS A 65 -9.28 -13.00 -2.60
CA CYS A 65 -9.72 -14.34 -2.23
C CYS A 65 -11.23 -14.46 -2.18
N SER A 66 -11.77 -15.52 -2.78
CA SER A 66 -13.19 -15.80 -2.79
C SER A 66 -13.76 -15.96 -1.37
N GLY A 67 -14.88 -15.32 -1.10
CA GLY A 67 -15.50 -15.28 0.22
C GLY A 67 -16.14 -16.57 0.71
N GLY A 68 -16.18 -17.60 -0.08
CA GLY A 68 -16.68 -18.93 0.31
C GLY A 68 -18.13 -19.21 -0.03
N ALA A 69 -19.01 -18.23 -0.18
CA ALA A 69 -20.35 -18.42 -0.69
C ALA A 69 -20.48 -17.92 -2.14
N GLU A 70 -21.31 -18.58 -2.93
CA GLU A 70 -21.59 -18.12 -4.30
C GLU A 70 -22.21 -16.72 -4.25
N GLY A 71 -21.59 -15.78 -4.99
CA GLY A 71 -22.06 -14.40 -5.10
C GLY A 71 -21.48 -13.44 -4.05
N GLU A 72 -20.67 -13.88 -3.12
CA GLU A 72 -19.92 -12.97 -2.24
C GLU A 72 -18.73 -12.34 -2.97
N ALA A 73 -18.54 -11.04 -2.75
CA ALA A 73 -17.38 -10.33 -3.28
C ALA A 73 -16.08 -10.91 -2.69
N PRO A 74 -15.00 -10.96 -3.48
CA PRO A 74 -13.69 -11.39 -2.99
C PRO A 74 -13.18 -10.46 -1.89
N THR A 75 -12.55 -11.02 -0.87
CA THR A 75 -12.06 -10.29 0.30
C THR A 75 -10.64 -10.72 0.69
N TRP A 76 -10.07 -10.08 1.73
CA TRP A 76 -8.81 -10.47 2.34
C TRP A 76 -8.95 -11.50 3.47
N ARG A 77 -10.17 -11.90 3.80
CA ARG A 77 -10.40 -12.87 4.88
C ARG A 77 -9.70 -14.19 4.64
N LYS A 78 -8.89 -14.61 5.63
CA LYS A 78 -8.15 -15.88 5.59
C LYS A 78 -7.30 -16.09 4.34
N CYS A 79 -6.60 -15.06 3.92
CA CYS A 79 -5.94 -15.01 2.61
C CYS A 79 -4.53 -14.41 2.69
N VAL A 80 -4.06 -14.08 3.90
CA VAL A 80 -2.76 -13.46 4.10
C VAL A 80 -1.70 -14.54 4.30
N SER A 81 -0.66 -14.53 3.47
CA SER A 81 0.44 -15.49 3.52
C SER A 81 1.81 -14.89 3.81
N SER A 82 1.99 -13.59 3.57
CA SER A 82 3.19 -12.84 3.96
C SER A 82 2.87 -11.39 4.27
N VAL A 83 3.73 -10.75 5.07
CA VAL A 83 3.54 -9.37 5.54
C VAL A 83 4.87 -8.64 5.51
N ARG A 84 4.92 -7.44 4.91
CA ARG A 84 6.00 -6.47 5.11
C ARG A 84 5.62 -5.48 6.19
N VAL A 85 6.55 -5.22 7.09
CA VAL A 85 6.40 -4.26 8.18
C VAL A 85 7.34 -3.10 7.95
N PHE A 86 6.80 -1.89 7.77
CA PHE A 86 7.65 -0.72 7.56
C PHE A 86 8.42 -0.35 8.82
N PRO A 87 9.62 0.25 8.68
CA PRO A 87 10.41 0.72 9.82
C PRO A 87 9.59 1.65 10.73
N GLY A 88 9.68 1.44 12.03
CA GLY A 88 8.93 2.21 13.02
C GLY A 88 7.47 1.76 13.22
N TRP A 89 7.08 0.63 12.64
CA TRP A 89 5.74 0.06 12.81
C TRP A 89 5.78 -1.37 13.35
N SER A 90 4.65 -1.80 13.86
CA SER A 90 4.36 -3.20 14.19
C SER A 90 2.93 -3.52 13.80
N ALA A 91 2.64 -4.80 13.62
CA ALA A 91 1.28 -5.26 13.37
C ALA A 91 0.97 -6.47 14.23
N THR A 92 -0.25 -6.50 14.78
CA THR A 92 -0.78 -7.68 15.45
C THR A 92 -1.86 -8.30 14.58
N LEU A 93 -1.63 -9.53 14.18
CA LEU A 93 -2.54 -10.33 13.37
C LEU A 93 -3.40 -11.18 14.29
N TYR A 94 -4.72 -11.18 14.08
CA TYR A 94 -5.69 -11.93 14.90
C TYR A 94 -6.43 -12.96 14.05
N ARG A 95 -6.70 -14.11 14.66
CA ARG A 95 -7.46 -15.19 14.04
C ARG A 95 -8.92 -14.83 13.77
N ASP A 96 -9.52 -14.05 14.66
CA ASP A 96 -10.93 -13.71 14.62
C ASP A 96 -11.12 -12.20 14.34
N GLU A 97 -12.33 -11.78 13.98
CA GLU A 97 -12.69 -10.39 13.81
C GLU A 97 -12.62 -9.62 15.13
N ASP A 98 -12.65 -8.29 15.02
CA ASP A 98 -12.65 -7.34 16.15
C ASP A 98 -11.49 -7.57 17.15
N PHE A 99 -10.32 -8.00 16.62
CA PHE A 99 -9.09 -8.23 17.39
C PHE A 99 -9.24 -9.30 18.46
N ASN A 100 -10.04 -10.32 18.19
CA ASN A 100 -10.26 -11.44 19.05
C ASN A 100 -9.46 -12.68 18.63
N GLY A 101 -9.47 -13.67 19.52
CA GLY A 101 -8.81 -14.92 19.31
C GLY A 101 -7.29 -14.85 19.46
N ARG A 102 -6.63 -15.95 19.04
CA ARG A 102 -5.18 -16.05 19.10
C ARG A 102 -4.52 -15.04 18.14
N SER A 103 -3.47 -14.41 18.60
CA SER A 103 -2.77 -13.38 17.83
C SER A 103 -1.27 -13.58 17.81
N ILE A 104 -0.62 -12.90 16.87
CA ILE A 104 0.83 -12.75 16.79
C ILE A 104 1.18 -11.31 16.44
N THR A 105 2.19 -10.76 17.09
CA THR A 105 2.71 -9.42 16.78
C THR A 105 3.97 -9.56 15.94
N LEU A 106 4.01 -8.82 14.84
CA LEU A 106 5.11 -8.72 13.91
C LEU A 106 5.79 -7.35 14.07
N ASP A 107 7.07 -7.36 14.38
CA ASP A 107 7.93 -6.17 14.47
C ASP A 107 8.87 -6.02 13.28
N ALA A 108 8.87 -6.99 12.39
CA ALA A 108 9.67 -7.08 11.18
C ALA A 108 8.92 -7.85 10.10
N ASP A 109 9.48 -7.85 8.90
CA ASP A 109 8.97 -8.59 7.76
C ASP A 109 8.76 -10.07 8.07
N ALA A 110 7.63 -10.62 7.64
CA ALA A 110 7.29 -12.03 7.72
C ALA A 110 7.07 -12.60 6.31
N PRO A 111 8.09 -13.16 5.68
CA PRO A 111 8.00 -13.63 4.29
C PRO A 111 7.10 -14.84 4.12
N ASN A 112 6.84 -15.59 5.20
CA ASN A 112 5.98 -16.75 5.13
C ASN A 112 5.30 -17.02 6.48
N LEU A 113 4.00 -16.77 6.55
CA LEU A 113 3.21 -16.98 7.75
C LEU A 113 3.04 -18.46 8.13
N ARG A 114 3.38 -19.40 7.25
CA ARG A 114 3.44 -20.84 7.57
C ARG A 114 4.53 -21.14 8.60
N ASN A 115 5.56 -20.31 8.67
CA ASN A 115 6.67 -20.47 9.61
C ASN A 115 6.35 -19.89 11.00
N LEU A 116 5.20 -19.22 11.14
CA LEU A 116 4.78 -18.62 12.40
C LEU A 116 3.74 -19.52 13.08
N PRO A 117 4.03 -20.07 14.28
CA PRO A 117 3.10 -20.92 14.99
C PRO A 117 1.75 -20.23 15.22
N GLY A 118 0.67 -20.88 14.83
CA GLY A 118 -0.66 -20.28 14.86
C GLY A 118 -1.80 -21.29 14.98
N PRO A 119 -3.03 -20.79 15.03
CA PRO A 119 -4.22 -21.59 15.31
C PRO A 119 -4.83 -22.28 14.09
N CYS A 120 -4.36 -21.99 12.88
CA CYS A 120 -4.87 -22.57 11.64
C CYS A 120 -3.86 -23.56 11.07
N ASP A 121 -4.10 -24.84 11.20
CA ASP A 121 -3.20 -25.91 10.77
C ASP A 121 -1.75 -25.72 11.27
N GLY A 122 -1.62 -25.24 12.52
CA GLY A 122 -0.35 -25.01 13.18
C GLY A 122 0.34 -23.69 12.82
N SER A 123 -0.26 -22.83 11.98
CA SER A 123 0.35 -21.58 11.53
C SER A 123 -0.64 -20.41 11.48
N PHE A 124 -0.12 -19.22 11.14
CA PHE A 124 -0.93 -18.02 10.82
C PHE A 124 -1.22 -17.86 9.32
N ASN A 125 -0.71 -18.75 8.47
CA ASN A 125 -1.01 -18.70 7.04
C ASN A 125 -2.51 -18.89 6.79
N ASP A 126 -3.09 -18.04 5.94
CA ASP A 126 -4.51 -18.06 5.59
C ASP A 126 -5.46 -18.06 6.80
N CYS A 127 -5.03 -17.45 7.89
CA CYS A 127 -5.68 -17.52 9.19
C CYS A 127 -6.22 -16.17 9.68
N VAL A 128 -5.67 -15.08 9.16
CA VAL A 128 -5.91 -13.73 9.68
C VAL A 128 -7.30 -13.22 9.31
N ARG A 129 -8.01 -12.63 10.30
CA ARG A 129 -9.31 -12.00 10.11
C ARG A 129 -9.37 -10.55 10.55
N SER A 130 -8.52 -10.11 11.48
CA SER A 130 -8.37 -8.71 11.85
C SER A 130 -6.91 -8.36 12.12
N ILE A 131 -6.58 -7.07 11.97
CA ILE A 131 -5.21 -6.58 12.06
C ILE A 131 -5.21 -5.26 12.84
N ARG A 132 -4.35 -5.16 13.85
CA ARG A 132 -3.95 -3.86 14.43
C ARG A 132 -2.61 -3.45 13.91
N VAL A 133 -2.47 -2.16 13.59
CA VAL A 133 -1.20 -1.55 13.22
C VAL A 133 -0.83 -0.48 14.24
N THR A 134 0.41 -0.51 14.71
CA THR A 134 0.88 0.37 15.76
C THR A 134 2.18 1.04 15.32
N LYS A 135 2.21 2.38 15.40
CA LYS A 135 3.44 3.13 15.24
C LYS A 135 4.25 3.01 16.52
N LYS A 136 5.51 2.58 16.40
CA LYS A 136 6.42 2.52 17.55
C LYS A 136 6.88 3.92 17.95
N PRO A 137 7.09 4.18 19.24
CA PRO A 137 7.58 5.48 19.72
C PRO A 137 9.00 5.78 19.22
#